data_3d996ac594b4dbfe1e2127e4c5f9a3ab
#
_entry.id   3d996ac594b4dbfe1e2127e4c5f9a3ab
#
_cell.length_a   1.000
_cell.length_b   1.000
_cell.length_c   1.000
_cell.angle_alpha   90.00
_cell.angle_beta   90.00
_cell.angle_gamma   90.00
#
_symmetry.space_group_name_H-M   'P 1'
#
loop_
_entity.id
_entity.type
_entity.pdbx_description
1 polymer ?
#
loop_
_entity_poly.entity_id
_entity_poly.type
_entity_poly.pdbx_seq_one_letter_code
_entity_poly.pdbx_strand_id
1 'polypeptide(L)'
;MTAPDRATDKPLYSLVAWPPEALDTWLRRTQERLGVRGFGAPHLNLRSPFQTDLSTGELVAAFREVLRGTAPFEVPVRGWKRLPHMVFLECVRTPPLSDLHARALSVGPSTRAPHDGEGYVPHLTLGLGILPRVEDLIWAEVEKLRPPVASFGVEVLSLTREARGEVQEVHTFPLGEGAELLARLTGEAGRAEVRGAEG
;
A
#
# COMPACT_ATOMS: atom_id res chain seq x y z
N MET A 1 -10.66 -35.83 -16.56
CA MET A 1 -9.51 -35.34 -15.77
C MET A 1 -9.16 -33.97 -16.35
N THR A 2 -9.90 -32.94 -15.95
CA THR A 2 -9.74 -31.53 -16.36
C THR A 2 -8.53 -30.97 -15.64
N ALA A 3 -7.57 -30.45 -16.41
CA ALA A 3 -6.40 -29.77 -15.86
C ALA A 3 -6.88 -28.60 -14.95
N PRO A 4 -6.20 -28.33 -13.82
CA PRO A 4 -6.53 -27.18 -13.00
C PRO A 4 -6.31 -25.92 -13.85
N ASP A 5 -7.35 -25.09 -13.83
CA ASP A 5 -7.38 -23.75 -14.40
C ASP A 5 -6.09 -23.01 -14.01
N ARG A 6 -5.29 -22.63 -15.00
CA ARG A 6 -4.12 -21.76 -14.78
C ARG A 6 -4.68 -20.40 -14.34
N ALA A 7 -4.87 -20.25 -13.03
CA ALA A 7 -5.04 -18.93 -12.43
C ALA A 7 -3.95 -18.04 -13.05
N THR A 8 -4.40 -16.97 -13.66
CA THR A 8 -3.60 -16.06 -14.48
C THR A 8 -2.31 -15.68 -13.75
N ASP A 9 -1.16 -16.03 -14.32
CA ASP A 9 0.21 -15.79 -13.82
C ASP A 9 0.57 -14.27 -13.86
N LYS A 10 -0.48 -13.41 -13.91
CA LYS A 10 -0.33 -11.95 -13.92
C LYS A 10 -0.01 -11.47 -12.51
N PRO A 11 1.03 -10.63 -12.36
CA PRO A 11 1.38 -10.08 -11.07
C PRO A 11 0.27 -9.19 -10.52
N LEU A 12 0.16 -9.13 -9.19
CA LEU A 12 -0.65 -8.18 -8.48
C LEU A 12 0.20 -6.96 -8.11
N TYR A 13 -0.33 -5.78 -8.39
CA TYR A 13 0.27 -4.51 -7.97
C TYR A 13 -0.54 -3.87 -6.86
N SER A 14 0.11 -3.14 -5.95
CA SER A 14 -0.55 -2.31 -4.94
C SER A 14 0.16 -0.97 -4.82
N LEU A 15 -0.59 0.08 -4.51
CA LEU A 15 -0.01 1.37 -4.11
C LEU A 15 -0.15 1.47 -2.59
N VAL A 16 0.96 1.58 -1.89
CA VAL A 16 1.01 1.52 -0.42
C VAL A 16 1.78 2.68 0.18
N ALA A 17 1.48 2.99 1.44
CA ALA A 17 2.33 3.77 2.34
C ALA A 17 2.85 2.85 3.45
N TRP A 18 4.14 2.93 3.72
CA TRP A 18 4.76 2.21 4.83
C TRP A 18 4.56 3.00 6.12
N PRO A 19 4.15 2.36 7.22
CA PRO A 19 4.10 3.03 8.51
C PRO A 19 5.51 3.38 9.00
N PRO A 20 5.66 4.36 9.92
CA PRO A 20 6.96 4.67 10.50
C PRO A 20 7.51 3.47 11.29
N GLU A 21 8.83 3.41 11.41
CA GLU A 21 9.56 2.28 12.03
C GLU A 21 9.01 1.86 13.40
N ALA A 22 8.66 2.85 14.25
CA ALA A 22 8.10 2.56 15.56
C ALA A 22 6.78 1.78 15.48
N LEU A 23 5.90 2.13 14.54
CA LEU A 23 4.61 1.45 14.34
C LEU A 23 4.80 0.12 13.62
N ASP A 24 5.66 0.04 12.59
CA ASP A 24 5.98 -1.20 11.89
C ASP A 24 6.55 -2.25 12.86
N THR A 25 7.60 -1.88 13.60
CA THR A 25 8.23 -2.78 14.58
C THR A 25 7.25 -3.26 15.64
N TRP A 26 6.40 -2.35 16.14
CA TRP A 26 5.39 -2.70 17.14
C TRP A 26 4.33 -3.66 16.59
N LEU A 27 3.86 -3.44 15.35
CA LEU A 27 2.91 -4.34 14.69
C LEU A 27 3.51 -5.73 14.47
N ARG A 28 4.76 -5.82 13.98
CA ARG A 28 5.45 -7.11 13.77
C ARG A 28 5.64 -7.89 15.06
N ARG A 29 6.09 -7.22 16.14
CA ARG A 29 6.22 -7.85 17.47
C ARG A 29 4.86 -8.33 18.00
N THR A 30 3.81 -7.58 17.72
CA THR A 30 2.45 -7.98 18.11
C THR A 30 1.98 -9.19 17.31
N GLN A 31 2.26 -9.25 16.01
CA GLN A 31 2.00 -10.41 15.15
C GLN A 31 2.71 -11.67 15.68
N GLU A 32 4.01 -11.55 15.97
CA GLU A 32 4.81 -12.65 16.52
C GLU A 32 4.27 -13.14 17.87
N ARG A 33 3.97 -12.22 18.79
CA ARG A 33 3.44 -12.54 20.12
C ARG A 33 2.10 -13.25 20.06
N LEU A 34 1.21 -12.85 19.14
CA LEU A 34 -0.12 -13.41 19.00
C LEU A 34 -0.18 -14.60 18.03
N GLY A 35 0.91 -14.93 17.35
CA GLY A 35 0.96 -16.00 16.36
C GLY A 35 0.07 -15.73 15.15
N VAL A 36 -0.17 -14.46 14.79
CA VAL A 36 -0.95 -14.06 13.62
C VAL A 36 -0.05 -13.51 12.52
N ARG A 37 -0.56 -13.47 11.30
CA ARG A 37 0.17 -12.94 10.13
C ARG A 37 -0.70 -11.99 9.35
N GLY A 38 -0.11 -10.88 8.91
CA GLY A 38 -0.66 -10.00 7.88
C GLY A 38 -0.31 -10.50 6.47
N PHE A 39 -0.62 -9.70 5.49
CA PHE A 39 -0.19 -9.90 4.11
C PHE A 39 1.13 -9.15 3.88
N GLY A 40 2.26 -9.85 4.02
CA GLY A 40 3.59 -9.25 3.97
C GLY A 40 3.89 -8.32 5.16
N ALA A 41 4.74 -7.31 4.93
CA ALA A 41 5.03 -6.27 5.91
C ALA A 41 3.80 -5.40 6.20
N PRO A 42 3.63 -4.86 7.43
CA PRO A 42 2.56 -3.90 7.71
C PRO A 42 2.58 -2.72 6.73
N HIS A 43 1.46 -2.43 6.11
CA HIS A 43 1.32 -1.34 5.14
C HIS A 43 -0.10 -0.81 5.09
N LEU A 44 -0.23 0.46 4.68
CA LEU A 44 -1.50 1.09 4.37
C LEU A 44 -1.73 1.06 2.86
N ASN A 45 -2.75 0.35 2.39
CA ASN A 45 -3.11 0.37 0.98
C ASN A 45 -3.81 1.68 0.61
N LEU A 46 -3.23 2.45 -0.34
CA LEU A 46 -3.93 3.53 -1.07
C LEU A 46 -4.75 2.94 -2.21
N ARG A 47 -4.28 1.84 -2.75
CA ARG A 47 -4.98 1.00 -3.71
C ARG A 47 -4.71 -0.46 -3.41
N SER A 48 -5.77 -1.21 -3.19
CA SER A 48 -5.75 -2.66 -2.95
C SER A 48 -5.10 -3.41 -4.11
N PRO A 49 -4.65 -4.65 -3.91
CA PRO A 49 -4.04 -5.44 -4.97
C PRO A 49 -4.91 -5.50 -6.22
N PHE A 50 -4.31 -5.21 -7.37
CA PHE A 50 -4.98 -5.18 -8.67
C PHE A 50 -4.11 -5.79 -9.78
N GLN A 51 -4.75 -6.26 -10.84
CA GLN A 51 -4.09 -6.68 -12.08
C GLN A 51 -4.29 -5.65 -13.17
N THR A 52 -3.32 -5.55 -14.08
CA THR A 52 -3.35 -4.65 -15.23
C THR A 52 -2.59 -5.28 -16.40
N ASP A 53 -2.89 -4.80 -17.61
CA ASP A 53 -2.12 -5.13 -18.83
C ASP A 53 -0.98 -4.13 -19.09
N LEU A 54 -0.90 -3.05 -18.29
CA LEU A 54 0.20 -2.10 -18.36
C LEU A 54 1.50 -2.77 -17.92
N SER A 55 2.58 -2.49 -18.62
CA SER A 55 3.92 -2.82 -18.13
C SER A 55 4.23 -2.04 -16.85
N THR A 56 5.20 -2.50 -16.07
CA THR A 56 5.63 -1.79 -14.86
C THR A 56 6.04 -0.34 -15.16
N GLY A 57 6.72 -0.08 -16.28
CA GLY A 57 7.12 1.26 -16.69
C GLY A 57 5.94 2.18 -16.99
N GLU A 58 4.95 1.70 -17.74
CA GLU A 58 3.71 2.44 -18.03
C GLU A 58 2.91 2.71 -16.75
N LEU A 59 2.85 1.71 -15.86
CA LEU A 59 2.17 1.84 -14.58
C LEU A 59 2.84 2.90 -13.68
N VAL A 60 4.18 2.90 -13.61
CA VAL A 60 4.94 3.93 -12.89
C VAL A 60 4.70 5.32 -13.48
N ALA A 61 4.68 5.46 -14.81
CA ALA A 61 4.40 6.73 -15.48
C ALA A 61 2.98 7.22 -15.17
N ALA A 62 1.98 6.32 -15.24
CA ALA A 62 0.59 6.64 -14.94
C ALA A 62 0.40 7.06 -13.46
N PHE A 63 1.02 6.35 -12.51
CA PHE A 63 0.97 6.75 -11.11
C PHE A 63 1.68 8.09 -10.87
N ARG A 64 2.84 8.32 -11.48
CA ARG A 64 3.53 9.61 -11.37
C ARG A 64 2.64 10.78 -11.82
N GLU A 65 1.86 10.59 -12.87
CA GLU A 65 0.93 11.60 -13.36
C GLU A 65 -0.20 11.88 -12.36
N VAL A 66 -0.89 10.85 -11.88
CA VAL A 66 -2.03 11.03 -10.97
C VAL A 66 -1.60 11.45 -9.56
N LEU A 67 -0.35 11.24 -9.17
CA LEU A 67 0.20 11.67 -7.88
C LEU A 67 0.84 13.06 -7.93
N ARG A 68 0.96 13.67 -9.10
CA ARG A 68 1.56 15.00 -9.26
C ARG A 68 0.88 16.03 -8.38
N GLY A 69 1.67 16.89 -7.72
CA GLY A 69 1.18 17.95 -6.85
C GLY A 69 0.55 17.48 -5.54
N THR A 70 0.68 16.19 -5.21
CA THR A 70 0.23 15.69 -3.90
C THR A 70 1.21 16.12 -2.83
N ALA A 71 0.75 16.89 -1.85
CA ALA A 71 1.54 17.22 -0.67
C ALA A 71 1.63 16.03 0.31
N PRO A 72 2.68 15.94 1.14
CA PRO A 72 2.70 15.04 2.29
C PRO A 72 1.45 15.25 3.17
N PHE A 73 0.97 14.19 3.81
CA PHE A 73 -0.24 14.26 4.62
C PHE A 73 -0.16 13.35 5.85
N GLU A 74 -0.98 13.66 6.85
CA GLU A 74 -1.11 12.88 8.08
C GLU A 74 -2.24 11.86 7.98
N VAL A 75 -1.99 10.67 8.54
CA VAL A 75 -2.95 9.58 8.68
C VAL A 75 -3.20 9.32 10.17
N PRO A 76 -4.32 9.83 10.73
CA PRO A 76 -4.67 9.55 12.11
C PRO A 76 -5.09 8.09 12.28
N VAL A 77 -4.66 7.48 13.39
CA VAL A 77 -5.04 6.13 13.80
C VAL A 77 -6.35 6.19 14.58
N ARG A 78 -7.34 5.40 14.19
CA ARG A 78 -8.66 5.36 14.86
C ARG A 78 -8.69 4.34 15.97
N GLY A 79 -8.28 3.12 15.71
CA GLY A 79 -8.28 2.01 16.66
C GLY A 79 -8.47 0.65 16.01
N TRP A 80 -8.56 -0.36 16.86
CA TRP A 80 -8.71 -1.73 16.40
C TRP A 80 -10.10 -2.03 15.87
N LYS A 81 -10.13 -2.83 14.81
CA LYS A 81 -11.34 -3.40 14.22
C LYS A 81 -11.13 -4.88 13.94
N ARG A 82 -12.23 -5.65 13.98
CA ARG A 82 -12.25 -7.02 13.50
C ARG A 82 -13.34 -7.24 12.46
N LEU A 83 -13.02 -8.09 11.51
CA LEU A 83 -13.94 -8.74 10.59
C LEU A 83 -13.75 -10.26 10.74
N PRO A 84 -14.64 -11.09 10.22
CA PRO A 84 -14.41 -12.53 10.20
C PRO A 84 -13.03 -12.86 9.64
N HIS A 85 -12.24 -13.62 10.37
CA HIS A 85 -10.87 -14.05 10.02
C HIS A 85 -9.82 -12.93 9.90
N MET A 86 -10.13 -11.69 10.32
CA MET A 86 -9.23 -10.55 10.14
C MET A 86 -9.29 -9.59 11.34
N VAL A 87 -8.10 -9.12 11.74
CA VAL A 87 -7.93 -8.01 12.70
C VAL A 87 -7.01 -6.97 12.10
N PHE A 88 -7.37 -5.70 12.23
CA PHE A 88 -6.62 -4.59 11.67
C PHE A 88 -6.72 -3.32 12.52
N LEU A 89 -5.73 -2.46 12.37
CA LEU A 89 -5.72 -1.11 12.92
C LEU A 89 -6.33 -0.16 11.89
N GLU A 90 -7.56 0.31 12.18
CA GLU A 90 -8.26 1.27 11.32
C GLU A 90 -7.61 2.65 11.41
N CYS A 91 -7.45 3.28 10.27
CA CYS A 91 -7.02 4.67 10.14
C CYS A 91 -8.21 5.56 9.76
N VAL A 92 -8.09 6.86 10.02
CA VAL A 92 -9.13 7.82 9.63
C VAL A 92 -9.03 8.07 8.13
N ARG A 93 -10.15 7.90 7.43
CA ARG A 93 -10.28 8.26 6.03
C ARG A 93 -10.35 9.80 5.90
N THR A 94 -9.19 10.44 5.79
CA THR A 94 -9.08 11.89 5.60
C THR A 94 -9.39 12.29 4.16
N PRO A 95 -9.74 13.58 3.89
CA PRO A 95 -9.94 14.05 2.52
C PRO A 95 -8.73 13.81 1.59
N PRO A 96 -7.47 14.09 1.98
CA PRO A 96 -6.30 13.77 1.16
C PRO A 96 -6.20 12.28 0.81
N LEU A 97 -6.45 11.39 1.79
CA LEU A 97 -6.39 9.95 1.59
C LEU A 97 -7.51 9.46 0.67
N SER A 98 -8.71 10.03 0.78
CA SER A 98 -9.84 9.72 -0.10
C SER A 98 -9.59 10.17 -1.55
N ASP A 99 -9.05 11.36 -1.73
CA ASP A 99 -8.69 11.89 -3.04
C ASP A 99 -7.59 11.06 -3.70
N LEU A 100 -6.54 10.73 -2.96
CA LEU A 100 -5.47 9.85 -3.44
C LEU A 100 -5.98 8.45 -3.84
N HIS A 101 -6.84 7.86 -3.03
CA HIS A 101 -7.47 6.57 -3.36
C HIS A 101 -8.25 6.67 -4.68
N ALA A 102 -9.09 7.70 -4.85
CA ALA A 102 -9.87 7.91 -6.06
C ALA A 102 -8.98 8.10 -7.30
N ARG A 103 -7.92 8.92 -7.18
CA ARG A 103 -6.94 9.12 -8.27
C ARG A 103 -6.17 7.83 -8.58
N ALA A 104 -5.77 7.07 -7.59
CA ALA A 104 -5.12 5.78 -7.78
C ALA A 104 -6.04 4.78 -8.52
N LEU A 105 -7.34 4.81 -8.25
CA LEU A 105 -8.32 3.99 -8.96
C LEU A 105 -8.53 4.39 -10.42
N SER A 106 -8.18 5.59 -10.83
CA SER A 106 -8.27 6.03 -12.23
C SER A 106 -7.17 5.47 -13.13
N VAL A 107 -6.09 4.96 -12.53
CA VAL A 107 -5.00 4.32 -13.29
C VAL A 107 -5.48 2.99 -13.85
N GLY A 108 -5.48 2.84 -15.17
CA GLY A 108 -5.98 1.63 -15.80
C GLY A 108 -5.70 1.56 -17.29
N PRO A 109 -6.19 0.48 -17.92
CA PRO A 109 -7.16 -0.51 -17.46
C PRO A 109 -6.62 -1.42 -16.35
N SER A 110 -7.47 -1.72 -15.35
CA SER A 110 -7.07 -2.53 -14.19
C SER A 110 -8.27 -3.10 -13.45
N THR A 111 -8.07 -4.20 -12.75
CA THR A 111 -9.10 -4.79 -11.88
C THR A 111 -9.36 -3.91 -10.66
N ARG A 112 -10.52 -4.08 -10.03
CA ARG A 112 -10.90 -3.41 -8.78
C ARG A 112 -11.20 -4.44 -7.71
N ALA A 113 -10.83 -4.12 -6.46
CA ALA A 113 -11.21 -4.90 -5.31
C ALA A 113 -12.64 -4.55 -4.86
N PRO A 114 -13.35 -5.48 -4.18
CA PRO A 114 -14.71 -5.22 -3.69
C PRO A 114 -14.84 -4.02 -2.73
N HIS A 115 -13.74 -3.65 -2.08
CA HIS A 115 -13.69 -2.55 -1.10
C HIS A 115 -13.08 -1.26 -1.65
N ASP A 116 -12.91 -1.17 -2.98
CA ASP A 116 -12.44 0.06 -3.61
C ASP A 116 -13.57 1.11 -3.68
N GLY A 117 -13.19 2.37 -3.77
CA GLY A 117 -14.13 3.50 -3.90
C GLY A 117 -14.82 3.85 -2.59
N GLU A 118 -16.15 3.82 -2.55
CA GLU A 118 -16.92 4.22 -1.37
C GLU A 118 -16.67 3.30 -0.16
N GLY A 119 -16.46 2.01 -0.41
CA GLY A 119 -16.16 1.00 0.60
C GLY A 119 -14.72 1.05 1.15
N TYR A 120 -13.89 1.97 0.69
CA TYR A 120 -12.51 2.06 1.12
C TYR A 120 -12.37 2.40 2.61
N VAL A 121 -11.76 1.49 3.35
CA VAL A 121 -11.41 1.65 4.76
C VAL A 121 -9.89 1.58 4.88
N PRO A 122 -9.21 2.72 5.12
CA PRO A 122 -7.76 2.71 5.31
C PRO A 122 -7.40 1.96 6.60
N HIS A 123 -6.47 1.01 6.50
CA HIS A 123 -6.08 0.18 7.64
C HIS A 123 -4.70 -0.44 7.49
N LEU A 124 -4.13 -0.83 8.62
CA LEU A 124 -2.92 -1.64 8.73
C LEU A 124 -3.33 -3.03 9.25
N THR A 125 -3.11 -4.06 8.47
CA THR A 125 -3.52 -5.43 8.83
C THR A 125 -2.60 -6.00 9.89
N LEU A 126 -3.17 -6.43 11.03
CA LEU A 126 -2.47 -7.19 12.05
C LEU A 126 -2.50 -8.70 11.75
N GLY A 127 -3.67 -9.24 11.41
CA GLY A 127 -3.82 -10.66 11.15
C GLY A 127 -4.88 -10.98 10.11
N LEU A 128 -4.58 -11.95 9.25
CA LEU A 128 -5.47 -12.52 8.24
C LEU A 128 -5.55 -14.04 8.41
N GLY A 129 -6.66 -14.62 7.99
CA GLY A 129 -6.86 -16.07 8.05
C GLY A 129 -6.91 -16.60 9.49
N ILE A 130 -7.31 -15.77 10.45
CA ILE A 130 -7.47 -16.16 11.85
C ILE A 130 -8.55 -17.22 11.94
N LEU A 131 -8.22 -18.35 12.56
CA LEU A 131 -9.17 -19.46 12.69
C LEU A 131 -10.31 -19.10 13.65
N PRO A 132 -11.59 -19.43 13.35
CA PRO A 132 -12.74 -19.05 14.16
C PRO A 132 -12.60 -19.41 15.65
N ARG A 133 -11.99 -20.57 15.94
CA ARG A 133 -11.81 -21.05 17.32
C ARG A 133 -10.89 -20.18 18.19
N VAL A 134 -10.09 -19.28 17.60
CA VAL A 134 -9.15 -18.41 18.32
C VAL A 134 -9.43 -16.93 18.11
N GLU A 135 -10.40 -16.55 17.27
CA GLU A 135 -10.70 -15.14 16.95
C GLU A 135 -11.02 -14.31 18.20
N ASP A 136 -11.87 -14.84 19.09
CA ASP A 136 -12.25 -14.12 20.32
C ASP A 136 -11.08 -14.00 21.29
N LEU A 137 -10.18 -14.97 21.35
CA LEU A 137 -8.97 -14.92 22.18
C LEU A 137 -8.01 -13.85 21.63
N ILE A 138 -7.78 -13.85 20.33
CA ILE A 138 -6.93 -12.84 19.67
C ILE A 138 -7.53 -11.45 19.87
N TRP A 139 -8.85 -11.29 19.68
CA TRP A 139 -9.54 -10.01 19.86
C TRP A 139 -9.41 -9.49 21.29
N ALA A 140 -9.65 -10.33 22.30
CA ALA A 140 -9.54 -9.98 23.72
C ALA A 140 -8.15 -9.47 24.13
N GLU A 141 -7.09 -9.90 23.41
CA GLU A 141 -5.75 -9.37 23.58
C GLU A 141 -5.52 -8.06 22.82
N VAL A 142 -6.00 -7.99 21.57
CA VAL A 142 -5.76 -6.84 20.69
C VAL A 142 -6.50 -5.59 21.16
N GLU A 143 -7.74 -5.70 21.64
CA GLU A 143 -8.54 -4.54 22.08
C GLU A 143 -7.91 -3.78 23.26
N LYS A 144 -7.04 -4.43 24.05
CA LYS A 144 -6.28 -3.83 25.15
C LYS A 144 -5.05 -3.04 24.67
N LEU A 145 -4.58 -3.30 23.46
CA LEU A 145 -3.36 -2.73 22.94
C LEU A 145 -3.55 -1.26 22.52
N ARG A 146 -2.55 -0.47 22.77
CA ARG A 146 -2.50 0.92 22.32
C ARG A 146 -1.34 1.09 21.36
N PRO A 147 -1.60 1.54 20.12
CA PRO A 147 -0.55 1.86 19.17
C PRO A 147 0.42 2.90 19.73
N PRO A 148 1.71 2.84 19.35
CA PRO A 148 2.72 3.77 19.85
C PRO A 148 2.57 5.19 19.31
N VAL A 149 1.72 5.39 18.29
CA VAL A 149 1.47 6.68 17.63
C VAL A 149 -0.03 6.92 17.47
N ALA A 150 -0.46 8.16 17.59
CA ALA A 150 -1.84 8.57 17.33
C ALA A 150 -2.09 8.93 15.84
N SER A 151 -1.03 9.28 15.11
CA SER A 151 -1.03 9.52 13.68
C SER A 151 0.36 9.28 13.09
N PHE A 152 0.48 9.22 11.78
CA PHE A 152 1.76 9.18 11.09
C PHE A 152 1.71 9.93 9.76
N GLY A 153 2.84 10.56 9.41
CA GLY A 153 3.03 11.26 8.14
C GLY A 153 3.27 10.28 7.00
N VAL A 154 2.74 10.61 5.83
CA VAL A 154 3.01 9.94 4.56
C VAL A 154 3.70 10.94 3.63
N GLU A 155 4.99 10.71 3.38
CA GLU A 155 5.83 11.54 2.51
C GLU A 155 6.23 10.80 1.22
N VAL A 156 6.11 9.47 1.23
CA VAL A 156 6.47 8.61 0.11
C VAL A 156 5.41 7.52 -0.04
N LEU A 157 5.02 7.24 -1.27
CA LEU A 157 4.21 6.09 -1.63
C LEU A 157 5.06 5.07 -2.39
N SER A 158 4.73 3.80 -2.25
CA SER A 158 5.44 2.71 -2.91
C SER A 158 4.50 1.92 -3.81
N LEU A 159 4.92 1.69 -5.05
CA LEU A 159 4.31 0.68 -5.90
C LEU A 159 4.96 -0.66 -5.58
N THR A 160 4.16 -1.61 -5.16
CA THR A 160 4.59 -2.99 -4.94
C THR A 160 4.07 -3.91 -6.02
N ARG A 161 4.79 -4.98 -6.25
CA ARG A 161 4.43 -6.08 -7.16
C ARG A 161 4.52 -7.39 -6.42
N GLU A 162 3.44 -8.16 -6.44
CA GLU A 162 3.44 -9.53 -5.96
C GLU A 162 3.44 -10.48 -7.15
N ALA A 163 4.34 -11.44 -7.12
CA ALA A 163 4.39 -12.56 -8.06
C ALA A 163 4.85 -13.81 -7.31
N ARG A 164 4.10 -14.88 -7.43
CA ARG A 164 4.40 -16.20 -6.82
C ARG A 164 4.56 -16.15 -5.30
N GLY A 165 3.79 -15.28 -4.64
CA GLY A 165 3.82 -15.12 -3.18
C GLY A 165 4.95 -14.21 -2.64
N GLU A 166 5.78 -13.65 -3.53
CA GLU A 166 6.81 -12.68 -3.16
C GLU A 166 6.34 -11.26 -3.48
N VAL A 167 6.41 -10.37 -2.50
CA VAL A 167 6.11 -8.94 -2.65
C VAL A 167 7.40 -8.16 -2.75
N GLN A 168 7.55 -7.40 -3.84
CA GLN A 168 8.70 -6.54 -4.09
C GLN A 168 8.25 -5.09 -4.27
N GLU A 169 8.97 -4.14 -3.69
CA GLU A 169 8.84 -2.73 -4.03
C GLU A 169 9.50 -2.49 -5.40
N VAL A 170 8.72 -1.98 -6.34
CA VAL A 170 9.21 -1.77 -7.72
C VAL A 170 9.44 -0.29 -8.03
N HIS A 171 8.82 0.62 -7.29
CA HIS A 171 9.05 2.06 -7.42
C HIS A 171 8.55 2.82 -6.21
N THR A 172 9.18 3.96 -5.91
CA THR A 172 8.77 4.91 -4.88
C THR A 172 8.37 6.25 -5.50
N PHE A 173 7.36 6.90 -4.92
CA PHE A 173 6.86 8.21 -5.33
C PHE A 173 6.97 9.16 -4.14
N PRO A 174 8.03 10.00 -4.07
CA PRO A 174 8.08 11.09 -3.10
C PRO A 174 6.92 12.06 -3.32
N LEU A 175 6.36 12.59 -2.25
CA LEU A 175 5.30 13.58 -2.28
C LEU A 175 5.86 14.99 -2.06
N GLY A 176 5.12 16.03 -2.50
CA GLY A 176 5.51 17.43 -2.32
C GLY A 176 6.78 17.82 -3.09
N GLU A 177 7.58 18.68 -2.50
CA GLU A 177 8.79 19.24 -3.11
C GLU A 177 9.85 18.18 -3.46
N GLY A 178 9.88 17.05 -2.74
CA GLY A 178 10.75 15.93 -3.05
C GLY A 178 10.48 15.31 -4.42
N ALA A 179 9.23 15.29 -4.85
CA ALA A 179 8.85 14.81 -6.19
C ALA A 179 9.33 15.76 -7.30
N GLU A 180 9.28 17.08 -7.07
CA GLU A 180 9.72 18.08 -8.01
C GLU A 180 11.25 18.08 -8.13
N LEU A 181 11.96 17.93 -7.02
CA LEU A 181 13.43 17.85 -7.02
C LEU A 181 13.91 16.61 -7.77
N LEU A 182 13.31 15.46 -7.53
CA LEU A 182 13.66 14.22 -8.23
C LEU A 182 13.38 14.33 -9.73
N ALA A 183 12.26 14.93 -10.12
CA ALA A 183 11.91 15.15 -11.52
C ALA A 183 12.92 16.07 -12.24
N ARG A 184 13.40 17.10 -11.57
CA ARG A 184 14.46 17.99 -12.09
C ARG A 184 15.77 17.25 -12.29
N LEU A 185 16.22 16.50 -11.28
CA LEU A 185 17.49 15.76 -11.33
C LEU A 185 17.48 14.67 -12.42
N THR A 186 16.36 13.94 -12.57
CA THR A 186 16.25 12.91 -13.61
C THR A 186 16.03 13.49 -15.00
N GLY A 187 15.36 14.64 -15.11
CA GLY A 187 15.18 15.36 -16.38
C GLY A 187 16.46 16.02 -16.90
N GLU A 188 17.32 16.47 -16.01
CA GLU A 188 18.65 17.02 -16.37
C GLU A 188 19.63 15.92 -16.79
N ALA A 189 19.59 14.74 -16.14
CA ALA A 189 20.41 13.59 -16.54
C ALA A 189 20.07 13.10 -17.96
N GLY A 190 18.78 13.03 -18.32
CA GLY A 190 18.34 12.64 -19.66
C GLY A 190 18.72 13.64 -20.76
N ARG A 191 18.93 14.92 -20.44
CA ARG A 191 19.40 15.94 -21.40
C ARG A 191 20.92 15.96 -21.58
N ALA A 192 21.65 15.49 -20.59
CA ALA A 192 23.13 15.40 -20.68
C ALA A 192 23.56 14.23 -21.57
N GLU A 193 22.87 13.11 -21.54
CA GLU A 193 23.16 11.94 -22.40
C GLU A 193 22.87 12.19 -23.89
N VAL A 194 21.83 12.98 -24.21
CA VAL A 194 21.48 13.32 -25.62
C VAL A 194 22.52 14.30 -26.26
N ARG A 195 23.18 15.11 -25.45
CA ARG A 195 24.23 16.05 -25.97
C ARG A 195 25.60 15.42 -26.18
N GLY A 196 25.83 14.23 -25.62
CA GLY A 196 27.11 13.50 -25.78
C GLY A 196 27.18 12.58 -27.00
N ALA A 197 26.08 12.40 -27.75
CA ALA A 197 26.03 11.50 -28.92
C ALA A 197 26.14 12.20 -30.27
N GLU A 198 26.32 13.53 -30.30
CA GLU A 198 26.53 14.34 -31.53
C GLU A 198 27.86 15.09 -31.51
N GLY A 199 28.93 14.36 -31.23
CA GLY A 199 30.30 14.89 -31.29
C GLY A 199 31.25 13.92 -31.96
#